data_d8ee7812b0e78bc63935e436f4309e11
#
_entry.id   d8ee7812b0e78bc63935e436f4309e11
#
_cell.length_a   1.000
_cell.length_b   1.000
_cell.length_c   1.000
_cell.angle_alpha   90.00
_cell.angle_beta   90.00
_cell.angle_gamma   90.00
#
_symmetry.space_group_name_H-M   'P 1'
#
loop_
_entity.id
_entity.type
_entity.pdbx_description
1 polymer ?
#
loop_
_entity_poly.entity_id
_entity_poly.type
_entity_poly.pdbx_seq_one_letter_code
_entity_poly.pdbx_strand_id
1 'polypeptide(L)'
;MWRALEVEKLVTSGLPAGRGLDLGCGDGLLTQILLEGVGARNMVGVDPDPAEASQARMLGIYATVHEAGGGSIPEDDDSFDWVLSNSVLEHIDDLDPVVAEVARVLRPAGQLVFTVPGPDFHACLRGPVVPGMSRATYLKRLDARLAHRRCWSREQWESALGRYGMDVMTTSSYLTAEEVRRWESISRITAGVLYGLAGRRSRPIEIQRRLGMRRPGRRMPAAVARSLARVVAVGLQGSDARFGCLLVRAAKR
;
A
#
# COMPACT_ATOMS: atom_id res chain seq x y z
N MET A 1 1.77 12.37 -2.14
CA MET A 1 2.66 11.99 -3.25
C MET A 1 2.71 10.48 -3.44
N TRP A 2 3.36 9.66 -2.57
CA TRP A 2 3.43 8.19 -2.76
C TRP A 2 2.07 7.58 -3.10
N ARG A 3 1.06 7.74 -2.23
CA ARG A 3 -0.28 7.17 -2.46
C ARG A 3 -0.94 7.62 -3.76
N ALA A 4 -0.66 8.83 -4.25
CA ALA A 4 -1.19 9.29 -5.53
C ALA A 4 -0.56 8.54 -6.72
N LEU A 5 0.76 8.35 -6.71
CA LEU A 5 1.48 7.59 -7.73
C LEU A 5 1.10 6.10 -7.72
N GLU A 6 0.85 5.56 -6.54
CA GLU A 6 0.38 4.19 -6.35
C GLU A 6 -1.02 3.97 -6.94
N VAL A 7 -1.96 4.90 -6.65
CA VAL A 7 -3.30 4.88 -7.26
C VAL A 7 -3.22 5.03 -8.77
N GLU A 8 -2.42 5.97 -9.27
CA GLU A 8 -2.19 6.14 -10.71
C GLU A 8 -1.67 4.86 -11.37
N LYS A 9 -0.72 4.18 -10.71
CA LYS A 9 -0.19 2.90 -11.18
C LYS A 9 -1.26 1.81 -11.22
N LEU A 10 -2.10 1.71 -10.19
CA LEU A 10 -3.20 0.76 -10.14
C LEU A 10 -4.27 1.07 -11.19
N VAL A 11 -4.65 2.34 -11.36
CA VAL A 11 -5.62 2.78 -12.38
C VAL A 11 -5.11 2.45 -13.78
N THR A 12 -3.87 2.83 -14.11
CA THR A 12 -3.29 2.59 -15.44
C THR A 12 -3.06 1.11 -15.75
N SER A 13 -2.82 0.29 -14.72
CA SER A 13 -2.69 -1.16 -14.87
C SER A 13 -4.05 -1.86 -14.96
N GLY A 14 -5.13 -1.18 -14.60
CA GLY A 14 -6.49 -1.72 -14.50
C GLY A 14 -6.67 -2.71 -13.33
N LEU A 15 -7.91 -2.94 -12.94
CA LEU A 15 -8.29 -4.01 -12.00
C LEU A 15 -9.09 -5.08 -12.74
N PRO A 16 -9.01 -6.35 -12.31
CA PRO A 16 -9.84 -7.41 -12.88
C PRO A 16 -11.33 -7.13 -12.71
N ALA A 17 -12.16 -7.78 -13.52
CA ALA A 17 -13.61 -7.74 -13.39
C ALA A 17 -14.09 -8.75 -12.32
N GLY A 18 -15.35 -8.65 -11.93
CA GLY A 18 -15.98 -9.56 -10.97
C GLY A 18 -15.92 -9.11 -9.53
N ARG A 19 -16.09 -10.05 -8.60
CA ARG A 19 -16.11 -9.82 -7.16
C ARG A 19 -14.69 -9.69 -6.62
N GLY A 20 -14.39 -8.58 -5.97
CA GLY A 20 -13.07 -8.26 -5.43
C GLY A 20 -13.00 -8.26 -3.91
N LEU A 21 -11.84 -8.61 -3.38
CA LEU A 21 -11.49 -8.45 -1.98
C LEU A 21 -10.41 -7.37 -1.86
N ASP A 22 -10.58 -6.43 -0.94
CA ASP A 22 -9.58 -5.44 -0.55
C ASP A 22 -8.95 -5.87 0.78
N LEU A 23 -7.77 -6.48 0.70
CA LEU A 23 -7.03 -7.01 1.83
C LEU A 23 -6.20 -5.91 2.49
N GLY A 24 -6.54 -5.56 3.72
CA GLY A 24 -5.97 -4.41 4.43
C GLY A 24 -6.57 -3.10 3.92
N CYS A 25 -7.91 -3.05 3.81
CA CYS A 25 -8.63 -1.92 3.22
C CYS A 25 -8.46 -0.59 3.97
N GLY A 26 -8.02 -0.63 5.23
CA GLY A 26 -7.90 0.54 6.08
C GLY A 26 -9.22 1.29 6.22
N ASP A 27 -9.15 2.63 6.16
CA ASP A 27 -10.34 3.49 6.16
C ASP A 27 -11.11 3.54 4.83
N GLY A 28 -10.66 2.79 3.82
CA GLY A 28 -11.28 2.70 2.49
C GLY A 28 -11.06 3.91 1.57
N LEU A 29 -10.50 5.02 2.06
CA LEU A 29 -10.36 6.26 1.27
C LEU A 29 -9.50 6.08 0.02
N LEU A 30 -8.44 5.28 0.08
CA LEU A 30 -7.58 5.05 -1.07
C LEU A 30 -8.32 4.23 -2.14
N THR A 31 -9.02 3.20 -1.73
CA THR A 31 -9.84 2.37 -2.63
C THR A 31 -11.01 3.16 -3.21
N GLN A 32 -11.62 4.08 -2.46
CA GLN A 32 -12.61 5.00 -2.99
C GLN A 32 -12.05 5.83 -4.17
N ILE A 33 -10.85 6.41 -4.00
CA ILE A 33 -10.18 7.18 -5.05
C ILE A 33 -9.82 6.28 -6.25
N LEU A 34 -9.36 5.06 -5.99
CA LEU A 34 -9.06 4.07 -7.04
C LEU A 34 -10.31 3.75 -7.86
N LEU A 35 -11.45 3.51 -7.21
CA LEU A 35 -12.72 3.22 -7.87
C LEU A 35 -13.26 4.41 -8.69
N GLU A 36 -12.96 5.64 -8.31
CA GLU A 36 -13.25 6.82 -9.14
C GLU A 36 -12.51 6.75 -10.51
N GLY A 37 -11.32 6.14 -10.55
CA GLY A 37 -10.52 5.99 -11.77
C GLY A 37 -10.86 4.76 -12.62
N VAL A 38 -11.22 3.63 -11.99
CA VAL A 38 -11.47 2.34 -12.69
C VAL A 38 -12.95 1.97 -12.78
N GLY A 39 -13.83 2.76 -12.18
CA GLY A 39 -15.27 2.48 -12.07
C GLY A 39 -15.62 1.59 -10.87
N ALA A 40 -16.91 1.62 -10.51
CA ALA A 40 -17.42 0.84 -9.37
C ALA A 40 -17.19 -0.66 -9.55
N ARG A 41 -16.95 -1.35 -8.44
CA ARG A 41 -16.72 -2.80 -8.35
C ARG A 41 -17.53 -3.39 -7.20
N ASN A 42 -17.89 -4.66 -7.33
CA ASN A 42 -18.42 -5.43 -6.20
C ASN A 42 -17.26 -5.86 -5.30
N MET A 43 -17.06 -5.16 -4.18
CA MET A 43 -15.92 -5.36 -3.30
C MET A 43 -16.33 -5.68 -1.88
N VAL A 44 -15.52 -6.52 -1.24
CA VAL A 44 -15.52 -6.76 0.20
C VAL A 44 -14.21 -6.17 0.77
N GLY A 45 -14.26 -5.52 1.91
CA GLY A 45 -13.08 -5.02 2.62
C GLY A 45 -12.73 -5.93 3.80
N VAL A 46 -11.43 -6.06 4.09
CA VAL A 46 -10.93 -6.73 5.31
C VAL A 46 -9.84 -5.88 5.93
N ASP A 47 -9.99 -5.56 7.21
CA ASP A 47 -8.95 -4.87 8.01
C ASP A 47 -9.03 -5.30 9.47
N PRO A 48 -7.90 -5.58 10.16
CA PRO A 48 -7.91 -5.97 11.56
C PRO A 48 -8.13 -4.81 12.54
N ASP A 49 -8.01 -3.55 12.10
CA ASP A 49 -8.22 -2.38 12.97
C ASP A 49 -9.72 -2.00 12.99
N PRO A 50 -10.42 -2.13 14.15
CA PRO A 50 -11.84 -1.83 14.26
C PRO A 50 -12.20 -0.41 13.84
N ALA A 51 -11.31 0.55 14.10
CA ALA A 51 -11.56 1.96 13.78
C ALA A 51 -11.45 2.21 12.27
N GLU A 52 -10.50 1.55 11.58
CA GLU A 52 -10.39 1.59 10.13
C GLU A 52 -11.58 0.91 9.47
N ALA A 53 -11.89 -0.32 9.86
CA ALA A 53 -13.03 -1.08 9.33
C ALA A 53 -14.36 -0.32 9.50
N SER A 54 -14.56 0.34 10.65
CA SER A 54 -15.73 1.18 10.89
C SER A 54 -15.83 2.36 9.92
N GLN A 55 -14.72 3.02 9.62
CA GLN A 55 -14.68 4.13 8.66
C GLN A 55 -14.92 3.63 7.22
N ALA A 56 -14.31 2.51 6.84
CA ALA A 56 -14.51 1.90 5.54
C ALA A 56 -16.00 1.56 5.28
N ARG A 57 -16.70 1.04 6.30
CA ARG A 57 -18.16 0.78 6.23
C ARG A 57 -18.96 2.04 5.92
N MET A 58 -18.59 3.17 6.52
CA MET A 58 -19.31 4.44 6.32
C MET A 58 -19.15 5.02 4.92
N LEU A 59 -18.14 4.60 4.14
CA LEU A 59 -17.95 5.08 2.75
C LEU A 59 -18.96 4.50 1.77
N GLY A 60 -19.57 3.35 2.07
CA GLY A 60 -20.56 2.70 1.21
C GLY A 60 -20.03 2.19 -0.13
N ILE A 61 -18.71 2.00 -0.25
CA ILE A 61 -18.06 1.47 -1.47
C ILE A 61 -17.88 -0.05 -1.43
N TYR A 62 -17.99 -0.65 -0.25
CA TYR A 62 -17.91 -2.08 -0.02
C TYR A 62 -19.30 -2.66 0.23
N ALA A 63 -19.56 -3.86 -0.30
CA ALA A 63 -20.75 -4.63 0.04
C ALA A 63 -20.72 -5.06 1.52
N THR A 64 -19.54 -5.42 2.01
CA THR A 64 -19.29 -5.79 3.40
C THR A 64 -17.87 -5.38 3.78
N VAL A 65 -17.63 -5.05 5.05
CA VAL A 65 -16.27 -4.88 5.60
C VAL A 65 -16.14 -5.76 6.84
N HIS A 66 -15.22 -6.70 6.78
CA HIS A 66 -14.89 -7.59 7.89
C HIS A 66 -13.78 -6.99 8.76
N GLU A 67 -13.99 -7.05 10.05
CA GLU A 67 -12.97 -6.77 11.05
C GLU A 67 -12.22 -8.07 11.34
N ALA A 68 -11.21 -8.38 10.51
CA ALA A 68 -10.48 -9.64 10.56
C ALA A 68 -9.04 -9.47 10.09
N GLY A 69 -8.14 -10.35 10.56
CA GLY A 69 -6.79 -10.46 10.02
C GLY A 69 -6.77 -11.15 8.66
N GLY A 70 -5.77 -10.82 7.84
CA GLY A 70 -5.65 -11.39 6.49
C GLY A 70 -5.39 -12.90 6.45
N GLY A 71 -5.00 -13.52 7.58
CA GLY A 71 -4.83 -14.97 7.68
C GLY A 71 -6.10 -15.74 8.10
N SER A 72 -7.25 -15.05 8.24
CA SER A 72 -8.54 -15.66 8.56
C SER A 72 -9.65 -14.75 8.06
N ILE A 73 -9.99 -14.90 6.79
CA ILE A 73 -10.99 -14.08 6.09
C ILE A 73 -12.35 -14.79 6.20
N PRO A 74 -13.40 -14.18 6.78
CA PRO A 74 -14.70 -14.82 6.97
C PRO A 74 -15.54 -14.84 5.69
N GLU A 75 -15.00 -15.48 4.67
CA GLU A 75 -15.58 -15.65 3.33
C GLU A 75 -15.33 -17.09 2.87
N ASP A 76 -16.17 -17.59 1.99
CA ASP A 76 -16.09 -18.95 1.49
C ASP A 76 -14.86 -19.15 0.57
N ASP A 77 -14.48 -20.43 0.40
CA ASP A 77 -13.49 -20.82 -0.59
C ASP A 77 -13.95 -20.42 -1.99
N ASP A 78 -13.00 -20.09 -2.86
CA ASP A 78 -13.26 -19.77 -4.27
C ASP A 78 -14.36 -18.71 -4.49
N SER A 79 -14.47 -17.73 -3.59
CA SER A 79 -15.55 -16.72 -3.61
C SER A 79 -15.18 -15.43 -4.33
N PHE A 80 -13.88 -15.18 -4.62
CA PHE A 80 -13.42 -13.96 -5.26
C PHE A 80 -12.77 -14.20 -6.61
N ASP A 81 -13.06 -13.33 -7.56
CA ASP A 81 -12.39 -13.28 -8.87
C ASP A 81 -11.01 -12.62 -8.75
N TRP A 82 -10.83 -11.72 -7.78
CA TRP A 82 -9.55 -11.05 -7.53
C TRP A 82 -9.44 -10.52 -6.09
N VAL A 83 -8.19 -10.36 -5.67
CA VAL A 83 -7.80 -9.75 -4.39
C VAL A 83 -6.89 -8.56 -4.70
N LEU A 84 -7.18 -7.41 -4.10
CA LEU A 84 -6.29 -6.25 -4.03
C LEU A 84 -5.60 -6.22 -2.66
N SER A 85 -4.30 -5.95 -2.64
CA SER A 85 -3.59 -5.65 -1.39
C SER A 85 -2.62 -4.49 -1.64
N ASN A 86 -3.00 -3.30 -1.18
CA ASN A 86 -2.26 -2.09 -1.50
C ASN A 86 -1.37 -1.62 -0.35
N SER A 87 -0.07 -1.85 -0.44
CA SER A 87 0.93 -1.54 0.60
C SER A 87 0.53 -2.12 1.96
N VAL A 88 0.33 -3.43 2.03
CA VAL A 88 -0.06 -4.18 3.24
C VAL A 88 0.86 -5.35 3.49
N LEU A 89 1.17 -6.15 2.47
CA LEU A 89 1.91 -7.41 2.62
C LEU A 89 3.33 -7.20 3.18
N GLU A 90 3.92 -6.03 2.95
CA GLU A 90 5.23 -5.66 3.51
C GLU A 90 5.21 -5.45 5.02
N HIS A 91 4.04 -5.24 5.63
CA HIS A 91 3.88 -4.97 7.06
C HIS A 91 3.60 -6.22 7.90
N ILE A 92 3.18 -7.31 7.27
CA ILE A 92 2.75 -8.54 7.93
C ILE A 92 3.99 -9.34 8.38
N ASP A 93 4.11 -9.68 9.66
CA ASP A 93 5.24 -10.45 10.18
C ASP A 93 5.24 -11.87 9.63
N ASP A 94 4.17 -12.61 9.85
CA ASP A 94 3.95 -13.97 9.31
C ASP A 94 3.06 -13.90 8.08
N LEU A 95 3.68 -14.02 6.89
CA LEU A 95 2.98 -13.88 5.62
C LEU A 95 2.31 -15.17 5.17
N ASP A 96 2.79 -16.31 5.60
CA ASP A 96 2.35 -17.63 5.13
C ASP A 96 0.85 -17.88 5.35
N PRO A 97 0.25 -17.63 6.54
CA PRO A 97 -1.19 -17.77 6.72
C PRO A 97 -2.00 -16.85 5.82
N VAL A 98 -1.48 -15.64 5.56
CA VAL A 98 -2.18 -14.66 4.71
C VAL A 98 -2.18 -15.08 3.26
N VAL A 99 -1.06 -15.58 2.74
CA VAL A 99 -0.96 -16.08 1.36
C VAL A 99 -1.81 -17.33 1.18
N ALA A 100 -1.81 -18.23 2.17
CA ALA A 100 -2.67 -19.43 2.16
C ALA A 100 -4.15 -19.04 2.08
N GLU A 101 -4.55 -18.05 2.87
CA GLU A 101 -5.93 -17.58 2.94
C GLU A 101 -6.36 -16.86 1.66
N VAL A 102 -5.49 -16.02 1.10
CA VAL A 102 -5.71 -15.40 -0.23
C VAL A 102 -5.90 -16.49 -1.31
N ALA A 103 -5.06 -17.54 -1.29
CA ALA A 103 -5.20 -18.64 -2.22
C ALA A 103 -6.51 -19.42 -2.01
N ARG A 104 -6.97 -19.58 -0.76
CA ARG A 104 -8.24 -20.23 -0.43
C ARG A 104 -9.43 -19.48 -0.99
N VAL A 105 -9.51 -18.16 -0.75
CA VAL A 105 -10.68 -17.37 -1.15
C VAL A 105 -10.71 -17.01 -2.63
N LEU A 106 -9.57 -17.03 -3.33
CA LEU A 106 -9.51 -16.84 -4.77
C LEU A 106 -10.06 -18.06 -5.52
N ARG A 107 -10.86 -17.83 -6.55
CA ARG A 107 -11.27 -18.85 -7.52
C ARG A 107 -10.06 -19.36 -8.32
N PRO A 108 -10.13 -20.56 -8.91
CA PRO A 108 -9.17 -20.97 -9.95
C PRO A 108 -9.04 -19.89 -11.03
N ALA A 109 -7.83 -19.56 -11.43
CA ALA A 109 -7.48 -18.45 -12.32
C ALA A 109 -7.81 -17.04 -11.76
N GLY A 110 -8.28 -16.91 -10.52
CA GLY A 110 -8.45 -15.63 -9.82
C GLY A 110 -7.12 -14.93 -9.59
N GLN A 111 -7.16 -13.59 -9.54
CA GLN A 111 -5.94 -12.78 -9.54
C GLN A 111 -5.69 -12.10 -8.19
N LEU A 112 -4.44 -12.16 -7.71
CA LEU A 112 -3.93 -11.30 -6.66
C LEU A 112 -3.18 -10.12 -7.29
N VAL A 113 -3.60 -8.90 -6.98
CA VAL A 113 -2.96 -7.64 -7.41
C VAL A 113 -2.47 -6.91 -6.17
N PHE A 114 -1.18 -6.65 -6.07
CA PHE A 114 -0.66 -5.97 -4.89
C PHE A 114 0.49 -5.03 -5.18
N THR A 115 0.64 -4.02 -4.31
CA THR A 115 1.73 -3.05 -4.34
C THR A 115 2.58 -3.19 -3.08
N VAL A 116 3.90 -3.11 -3.26
CA VAL A 116 4.89 -3.26 -2.17
C VAL A 116 6.15 -2.47 -2.47
N PRO A 117 6.99 -2.12 -1.45
CA PRO A 117 8.34 -1.66 -1.69
C PRO A 117 9.16 -2.76 -2.37
N GLY A 118 9.91 -2.37 -3.40
CA GLY A 118 10.78 -3.25 -4.16
C GLY A 118 12.19 -3.38 -3.57
N PRO A 119 13.05 -4.24 -4.12
CA PRO A 119 14.40 -4.49 -3.61
C PRO A 119 15.28 -3.24 -3.64
N ASP A 120 15.06 -2.33 -4.58
CA ASP A 120 15.82 -1.09 -4.71
C ASP A 120 15.29 0.07 -3.85
N PHE A 121 14.23 -0.12 -3.06
CA PHE A 121 13.64 0.94 -2.25
C PHE A 121 14.69 1.66 -1.39
N HIS A 122 15.52 0.91 -0.66
CA HIS A 122 16.55 1.48 0.16
C HIS A 122 17.65 2.18 -0.64
N ALA A 123 17.99 1.67 -1.83
CA ALA A 123 18.96 2.28 -2.73
C ALA A 123 18.48 3.62 -3.31
N CYS A 124 17.16 3.78 -3.47
CA CYS A 124 16.55 5.03 -3.94
C CYS A 124 16.59 6.16 -2.90
N LEU A 125 16.78 5.86 -1.61
CA LEU A 125 16.80 6.86 -0.54
C LEU A 125 18.10 7.69 -0.54
N ARG A 126 18.00 8.98 -0.19
CA ARG A 126 19.18 9.86 0.01
C ARG A 126 20.02 9.41 1.20
N GLY A 127 19.36 8.96 2.28
CA GLY A 127 20.02 8.54 3.50
C GLY A 127 20.00 9.59 4.62
N PRO A 128 20.85 9.46 5.64
CA PRO A 128 20.79 10.32 6.81
C PRO A 128 21.18 11.77 6.50
N VAL A 129 20.49 12.72 7.14
CA VAL A 129 20.85 14.16 7.16
C VAL A 129 21.44 14.59 8.50
N VAL A 130 21.41 13.69 9.50
CA VAL A 130 21.95 13.95 10.83
C VAL A 130 23.44 13.60 10.82
N PRO A 131 24.34 14.54 11.14
CA PRO A 131 25.77 14.26 11.24
C PRO A 131 26.06 13.07 12.17
N GLY A 132 26.98 12.18 11.78
CA GLY A 132 27.37 11.02 12.55
C GLY A 132 26.40 9.80 12.51
N MET A 133 25.23 9.94 11.86
CA MET A 133 24.33 8.80 11.70
C MET A 133 24.75 7.93 10.51
N SER A 134 25.02 6.65 10.75
CA SER A 134 25.30 5.70 9.67
C SER A 134 24.06 5.43 8.81
N ARG A 135 24.29 5.08 7.54
CA ARG A 135 23.20 4.68 6.62
C ARG A 135 22.40 3.49 7.17
N ALA A 136 23.07 2.50 7.75
CA ALA A 136 22.41 1.33 8.34
C ALA A 136 21.47 1.72 9.49
N THR A 137 21.92 2.59 10.40
CA THR A 137 21.09 3.11 11.49
C THR A 137 19.88 3.90 10.96
N TYR A 138 20.10 4.70 9.92
CA TYR A 138 19.01 5.45 9.27
C TYR A 138 17.97 4.52 8.68
N LEU A 139 18.37 3.51 7.89
CA LEU A 139 17.45 2.56 7.26
C LEU A 139 16.65 1.78 8.30
N LYS A 140 17.31 1.26 9.34
CA LYS A 140 16.63 0.57 10.46
C LYS A 140 15.56 1.43 11.12
N ARG A 141 15.84 2.73 11.34
CA ARG A 141 14.86 3.67 11.90
C ARG A 141 13.73 3.98 10.94
N LEU A 142 14.03 4.06 9.65
CA LEU A 142 13.02 4.30 8.61
C LEU A 142 12.08 3.11 8.50
N ASP A 143 12.61 1.88 8.40
CA ASP A 143 11.81 0.66 8.33
C ASP A 143 10.94 0.47 9.57
N ALA A 144 11.49 0.73 10.76
CA ALA A 144 10.71 0.72 12.00
C ALA A 144 9.55 1.74 11.98
N ARG A 145 9.78 2.94 11.42
CA ARG A 145 8.73 3.97 11.27
C ARG A 145 7.68 3.60 10.24
N LEU A 146 8.10 2.98 9.13
CA LEU A 146 7.22 2.55 8.04
C LEU A 146 6.60 1.18 8.33
N ALA A 147 7.08 0.47 9.34
CA ALA A 147 6.74 -0.91 9.65
C ALA A 147 7.05 -1.89 8.49
N HIS A 148 8.05 -1.58 7.67
CA HIS A 148 8.47 -2.49 6.60
C HIS A 148 9.22 -3.69 7.17
N ARG A 149 8.76 -4.90 6.85
CA ARG A 149 9.40 -6.19 7.19
C ARG A 149 10.18 -6.74 6.01
N ARG A 150 9.80 -6.36 4.78
CA ARG A 150 10.39 -6.87 3.55
C ARG A 150 10.36 -5.85 2.41
N CYS A 151 11.41 -5.92 1.58
CA CYS A 151 11.51 -5.26 0.28
C CYS A 151 11.96 -6.33 -0.70
N TRP A 152 11.04 -7.24 -1.05
CA TRP A 152 11.37 -8.44 -1.81
C TRP A 152 11.46 -8.19 -3.31
N SER A 153 12.31 -8.97 -3.98
CA SER A 153 12.38 -9.05 -5.43
C SER A 153 11.22 -9.87 -5.99
N ARG A 154 11.11 -9.89 -7.33
CA ARG A 154 10.15 -10.73 -8.04
C ARG A 154 10.31 -12.20 -7.68
N GLU A 155 11.54 -12.71 -7.68
CA GLU A 155 11.86 -14.12 -7.43
C GLU A 155 11.49 -14.54 -6.00
N GLN A 156 11.65 -13.63 -5.05
CA GLN A 156 11.23 -13.87 -3.66
C GLN A 156 9.71 -13.95 -3.54
N TRP A 157 8.97 -13.09 -4.27
CA TRP A 157 7.52 -13.18 -4.34
C TRP A 157 7.04 -14.42 -5.07
N GLU A 158 7.68 -14.81 -6.18
CA GLU A 158 7.40 -16.07 -6.89
C GLU A 158 7.56 -17.27 -5.98
N SER A 159 8.65 -17.33 -5.21
CA SER A 159 8.90 -18.40 -4.24
C SER A 159 7.84 -18.44 -3.13
N ALA A 160 7.46 -17.29 -2.58
CA ALA A 160 6.48 -17.21 -1.50
C ALA A 160 5.07 -17.60 -1.95
N LEU A 161 4.63 -17.08 -3.08
CA LEU A 161 3.30 -17.32 -3.64
C LEU A 161 3.16 -18.72 -4.23
N GLY A 162 4.23 -19.22 -4.87
CA GLY A 162 4.27 -20.55 -5.51
C GLY A 162 4.01 -21.71 -4.55
N ARG A 163 4.37 -21.56 -3.25
CA ARG A 163 4.09 -22.53 -2.19
C ARG A 163 2.60 -22.77 -1.98
N TYR A 164 1.77 -21.79 -2.34
CA TYR A 164 0.31 -21.82 -2.19
C TYR A 164 -0.43 -21.87 -3.53
N GLY A 165 0.24 -22.35 -4.59
CA GLY A 165 -0.39 -22.57 -5.90
C GLY A 165 -0.69 -21.28 -6.65
N MET A 166 0.02 -20.19 -6.38
CA MET A 166 -0.13 -18.93 -7.12
C MET A 166 1.14 -18.61 -7.94
N ASP A 167 0.95 -18.30 -9.21
CA ASP A 167 2.03 -17.95 -10.13
C ASP A 167 2.08 -16.44 -10.37
N VAL A 168 3.27 -15.84 -10.27
CA VAL A 168 3.47 -14.42 -10.59
C VAL A 168 3.44 -14.22 -12.10
N MET A 169 2.39 -13.60 -12.59
CA MET A 169 2.18 -13.33 -14.02
C MET A 169 3.01 -12.15 -14.50
N THR A 170 2.90 -11.02 -13.81
CA THR A 170 3.60 -9.80 -14.16
C THR A 170 4.10 -9.05 -12.94
N THR A 171 5.21 -8.35 -13.14
CA THR A 171 5.74 -7.40 -12.17
C THR A 171 6.05 -6.11 -12.90
N SER A 172 5.59 -4.99 -12.41
CA SER A 172 5.90 -3.68 -12.98
C SER A 172 6.34 -2.71 -11.90
N SER A 173 7.45 -2.05 -12.16
CA SER A 173 8.04 -1.09 -11.24
C SER A 173 7.33 0.26 -11.31
N TYR A 174 7.32 0.99 -10.21
CA TYR A 174 6.85 2.37 -10.13
C TYR A 174 7.59 3.10 -8.99
N LEU A 175 7.38 4.39 -8.87
CA LEU A 175 8.05 5.27 -7.92
C LEU A 175 9.56 5.34 -8.18
N THR A 176 9.94 6.17 -9.15
CA THR A 176 11.35 6.41 -9.53
C THR A 176 12.21 6.81 -8.32
N ALA A 177 13.50 6.61 -8.41
CA ALA A 177 14.44 7.00 -7.34
C ALA A 177 14.32 8.47 -6.95
N GLU A 178 14.01 9.37 -7.91
CA GLU A 178 13.80 10.79 -7.61
C GLU A 178 12.49 11.05 -6.85
N GLU A 179 11.41 10.36 -7.21
CA GLU A 179 10.14 10.40 -6.49
C GLU A 179 10.30 9.88 -5.06
N VAL A 180 11.05 8.80 -4.86
CA VAL A 180 11.39 8.29 -3.51
C VAL A 180 12.15 9.33 -2.70
N ARG A 181 13.19 9.97 -3.28
CA ARG A 181 13.99 11.01 -2.61
C ARG A 181 13.14 12.23 -2.23
N ARG A 182 12.20 12.60 -3.09
CA ARG A 182 11.28 13.71 -2.84
C ARG A 182 10.29 13.36 -1.73
N TRP A 183 9.69 12.18 -1.81
CA TRP A 183 8.84 11.65 -0.74
C TRP A 183 9.59 11.59 0.59
N GLU A 184 10.83 11.09 0.58
CA GLU A 184 11.69 11.01 1.77
C GLU A 184 11.88 12.39 2.41
N SER A 185 12.17 13.42 1.61
CA SER A 185 12.36 14.81 2.09
C SER A 185 11.09 15.37 2.71
N ILE A 186 9.94 15.21 2.05
CA ILE A 186 8.63 15.67 2.57
C ILE A 186 8.27 14.89 3.84
N SER A 187 8.45 13.57 3.83
CA SER A 187 8.12 12.67 4.94
C SER A 187 8.95 12.97 6.21
N ARG A 188 10.18 13.48 6.06
CA ARG A 188 11.01 13.90 7.20
C ARG A 188 10.40 15.08 7.95
N ILE A 189 9.93 16.08 7.20
CA ILE A 189 9.39 17.33 7.76
C ILE A 189 7.97 17.08 8.33
N THR A 190 7.19 16.22 7.71
CA THR A 190 5.80 15.96 8.11
C THR A 190 5.68 14.81 9.11
N ALA A 191 5.66 13.57 8.61
CA ALA A 191 5.48 12.37 9.45
C ALA A 191 6.67 12.14 10.39
N GLY A 192 7.90 12.53 10.00
CA GLY A 192 9.09 12.38 10.83
C GLY A 192 9.08 13.26 12.07
N VAL A 193 8.65 14.51 11.94
CA VAL A 193 8.49 15.45 13.07
C VAL A 193 7.36 14.98 13.99
N LEU A 194 6.21 14.62 13.44
CA LEU A 194 5.08 14.10 14.22
C LEU A 194 5.45 12.84 15.00
N TYR A 195 6.16 11.91 14.35
CA TYR A 195 6.63 10.68 15.00
C TYR A 195 7.64 10.97 16.11
N GLY A 196 8.52 11.96 15.92
CA GLY A 196 9.47 12.43 16.92
C GLY A 196 8.79 13.05 18.14
N LEU A 197 7.82 13.94 17.91
CA LEU A 197 7.04 14.62 18.96
C LEU A 197 6.17 13.65 19.77
N ALA A 198 5.65 12.59 19.15
CA ALA A 198 4.87 11.55 19.83
C ALA A 198 5.73 10.54 20.63
N GLY A 199 7.02 10.84 20.84
CA GLY A 199 7.93 9.97 21.59
C GLY A 199 8.18 8.61 20.95
N ARG A 200 7.93 8.48 19.64
CA ARG A 200 8.10 7.24 18.84
C ARG A 200 7.23 6.07 19.29
N ARG A 201 6.19 6.32 20.09
CA ARG A 201 5.29 5.30 20.64
C ARG A 201 4.03 5.07 19.82
N SER A 202 3.60 6.05 19.02
CA SER A 202 2.40 5.96 18.20
C SER A 202 2.76 6.07 16.72
N ARG A 203 2.09 5.28 15.87
CA ARG A 203 2.27 5.36 14.41
C ARG A 203 1.80 6.71 13.89
N PRO A 204 2.42 7.29 12.84
CA PRO A 204 2.01 8.59 12.29
C PRO A 204 0.52 8.64 11.91
N ILE A 205 -0.06 7.52 11.47
CA ILE A 205 -1.46 7.39 11.12
C ILE A 205 -2.39 7.56 12.33
N GLU A 206 -2.02 7.01 13.50
CA GLU A 206 -2.76 7.14 14.75
C GLU A 206 -2.75 8.60 15.24
N ILE A 207 -1.61 9.29 15.07
CA ILE A 207 -1.47 10.70 15.45
C ILE A 207 -2.34 11.56 14.54
N GLN A 208 -2.33 11.32 13.23
CA GLN A 208 -3.18 12.04 12.27
C GLN A 208 -4.66 11.84 12.58
N ARG A 209 -5.06 10.64 13.01
CA ARG A 209 -6.42 10.32 13.43
C ARG A 209 -6.82 11.11 14.68
N ARG A 210 -5.99 11.09 15.73
CA ARG A 210 -6.22 11.84 16.97
C ARG A 210 -6.35 13.35 16.75
N LEU A 211 -5.59 13.88 15.79
CA LEU A 211 -5.66 15.29 15.40
C LEU A 211 -6.84 15.60 14.43
N GLY A 212 -7.67 14.61 14.09
CA GLY A 212 -8.80 14.78 13.17
C GLY A 212 -8.39 15.17 11.75
N MET A 213 -7.15 14.89 11.35
CA MET A 213 -6.64 15.19 10.02
C MET A 213 -7.17 14.20 8.96
N ARG A 214 -7.63 13.02 9.38
CA ARG A 214 -8.27 12.00 8.54
C ARG A 214 -9.76 11.94 8.91
N ARG A 215 -10.57 12.75 8.25
CA ARG A 215 -12.04 12.72 8.40
C ARG A 215 -12.67 12.45 7.03
N PRO A 216 -13.58 11.48 6.91
CA PRO A 216 -14.39 11.28 5.71
C PRO A 216 -15.08 12.60 5.30
N GLY A 217 -15.14 12.87 3.99
CA GLY A 217 -15.85 14.05 3.45
C GLY A 217 -15.08 15.37 3.45
N ARG A 218 -13.92 15.48 4.08
CA ARG A 218 -13.09 16.70 3.98
C ARG A 218 -12.19 16.64 2.76
N ARG A 219 -12.73 16.95 1.59
CA ARG A 219 -11.94 17.06 0.36
C ARG A 219 -11.21 18.40 0.31
N MET A 220 -9.91 18.37 0.03
CA MET A 220 -9.14 19.57 -0.28
C MET A 220 -9.73 20.21 -1.54
N PRO A 221 -9.91 21.56 -1.59
CA PRO A 221 -10.36 22.21 -2.82
C PRO A 221 -9.48 21.82 -4.00
N ALA A 222 -10.09 21.47 -5.13
CA ALA A 222 -9.37 20.95 -6.30
C ALA A 222 -8.26 21.90 -6.82
N ALA A 223 -8.45 23.22 -6.66
CA ALA A 223 -7.42 24.20 -7.01
C ALA A 223 -6.17 24.09 -6.11
N VAL A 224 -6.36 23.90 -4.79
CA VAL A 224 -5.26 23.72 -3.82
C VAL A 224 -4.57 22.38 -4.08
N ALA A 225 -5.33 21.30 -4.31
CA ALA A 225 -4.78 20.00 -4.64
C ALA A 225 -3.93 20.05 -5.92
N ARG A 226 -4.42 20.72 -6.98
CA ARG A 226 -3.65 20.90 -8.23
C ARG A 226 -2.38 21.74 -8.04
N SER A 227 -2.44 22.80 -7.24
CA SER A 227 -1.26 23.62 -6.97
C SER A 227 -0.20 22.86 -6.19
N LEU A 228 -0.61 22.10 -5.16
CA LEU A 228 0.28 21.22 -4.41
C LEU A 228 0.87 20.10 -5.31
N ALA A 229 0.05 19.50 -6.16
CA ALA A 229 0.50 18.49 -7.12
C ALA A 229 1.56 19.05 -8.08
N ARG A 230 1.36 20.27 -8.59
CA ARG A 230 2.36 20.96 -9.46
C ARG A 230 3.68 21.18 -8.73
N VAL A 231 3.64 21.69 -7.50
CA VAL A 231 4.85 21.91 -6.68
C VAL A 231 5.58 20.60 -6.40
N VAL A 232 4.83 19.53 -6.15
CA VAL A 232 5.39 18.21 -5.92
C VAL A 232 5.91 17.57 -7.22
N ALA A 233 5.32 17.85 -8.38
CA ALA A 233 5.70 17.30 -9.67
C ALA A 233 6.89 18.00 -10.35
N VAL A 234 7.26 19.23 -9.93
CA VAL A 234 8.40 19.95 -10.52
C VAL A 234 9.70 19.17 -10.34
N GLY A 235 10.39 18.88 -11.44
CA GLY A 235 11.71 18.22 -11.46
C GLY A 235 11.70 16.69 -11.35
N LEU A 236 10.62 16.00 -11.71
CA LEU A 236 10.53 14.54 -11.69
C LEU A 236 11.15 13.83 -12.92
N GLN A 237 11.86 14.57 -13.78
CA GLN A 237 12.60 13.99 -14.90
C GLN A 237 14.03 13.64 -14.46
N GLY A 238 14.20 12.45 -13.87
CA GLY A 238 15.50 11.92 -13.45
C GLY A 238 16.00 10.82 -14.39
N SER A 239 17.31 10.76 -14.58
CA SER A 239 18.00 9.71 -15.38
C SER A 239 18.24 8.40 -14.60
N ASP A 240 17.84 8.30 -13.35
CA ASP A 240 18.05 7.12 -12.50
C ASP A 240 16.97 6.08 -12.80
N ALA A 241 17.38 4.99 -13.43
CA ALA A 241 16.49 3.89 -13.87
C ALA A 241 15.97 3.00 -12.72
N ARG A 242 16.32 3.30 -11.44
CA ARG A 242 15.87 2.52 -10.29
C ARG A 242 14.47 2.95 -9.85
N PHE A 243 13.72 1.97 -9.35
CA PHE A 243 12.37 2.17 -8.85
C PHE A 243 12.23 1.63 -7.42
N GLY A 244 11.52 2.37 -6.58
CA GLY A 244 11.35 2.03 -5.18
C GLY A 244 10.26 1.00 -4.89
N CYS A 245 9.29 0.82 -5.79
CA CYS A 245 8.11 0.00 -5.54
C CYS A 245 7.78 -0.92 -6.72
N LEU A 246 7.08 -2.00 -6.40
CA LEU A 246 6.56 -2.98 -7.35
C LEU A 246 5.04 -3.05 -7.27
N LEU A 247 4.40 -3.16 -8.43
CA LEU A 247 3.06 -3.71 -8.61
C LEU A 247 3.21 -5.13 -9.15
N VAL A 248 2.67 -6.09 -8.41
CA VAL A 248 2.74 -7.52 -8.75
C VAL A 248 1.33 -8.03 -9.05
N ARG A 249 1.22 -8.85 -10.08
CA ARG A 249 0.02 -9.63 -10.39
C ARG A 249 0.38 -11.11 -10.37
N ALA A 250 -0.38 -11.86 -9.62
CA ALA A 250 -0.29 -13.31 -9.56
C ALA A 250 -1.67 -13.92 -9.85
N ALA A 251 -1.71 -15.16 -10.31
CA ALA A 251 -2.94 -15.91 -10.52
C ALA A 251 -2.88 -17.23 -9.76
N LYS A 252 -4.02 -17.64 -9.19
CA LYS A 252 -4.21 -18.98 -8.63
C LYS A 252 -4.24 -20.01 -9.79
N ARG A 253 -3.51 -21.11 -9.63
CA ARG A 253 -3.54 -22.24 -10.57
C ARG A 253 -4.92 -22.89 -10.68
#